data_06070e7d2559b7bb176e7efd70e4ad8d
#
_entry.id   06070e7d2559b7bb176e7efd70e4ad8d
#
_cell.length_a   1.000
_cell.length_b   1.000
_cell.length_c   1.000
_cell.angle_alpha   90.00
_cell.angle_beta   90.00
_cell.angle_gamma   90.00
#
_symmetry.space_group_name_H-M   'P 1'
#
loop_
_entity.id
_entity.type
_entity.pdbx_description
1 polymer ?
#
loop_
_entity_poly.entity_id
_entity_poly.type
_entity_poly.pdbx_seq_one_letter_code
_entity_poly.pdbx_strand_id
1 'polypeptide(L)'
;VEKKEPLQGNEENISIRYTVNQATLYNNPTEASVRKEEIMPIIEYPKSGVLVSVDEAMNSPMLILDVMVTNVNSEDCNISIFQLVEKGKDNEVIWIGSPCYYSEGKDVESPEYYHFPLLPAQSVNMKIGWYINPDDCDLGKIYLTDNLNGGEEYTSYVNLKL
;
A
#
# COMPACT_ATOMS: atom_id res chain seq x y z
N VAL A 1 2.19 -4.23 -9.97
CA VAL A 1 1.25 -3.16 -10.39
C VAL A 1 2.04 -2.08 -11.10
N GLU A 2 1.51 -1.55 -12.16
CA GLU A 2 2.11 -0.46 -12.90
C GLU A 2 1.20 0.77 -12.79
N LYS A 3 1.75 1.87 -12.27
CA LYS A 3 1.08 3.15 -12.31
C LYS A 3 1.20 3.71 -13.72
N LYS A 4 0.08 4.02 -14.33
CA LYS A 4 0.00 4.59 -15.67
C LYS A 4 -0.46 6.04 -15.54
N GLU A 5 0.23 6.93 -16.21
CA GLU A 5 -0.20 8.32 -16.35
C GLU A 5 -0.72 8.54 -17.77
N PRO A 6 -1.91 9.15 -17.94
CA PRO A 6 -2.43 9.42 -19.27
C PRO A 6 -1.57 10.45 -19.98
N LEU A 7 -1.12 10.12 -21.19
CA LEU A 7 -0.51 11.10 -22.09
C LEU A 7 -1.57 11.84 -22.89
N GLN A 8 -1.27 13.08 -23.29
CA GLN A 8 -2.05 13.77 -24.28
C GLN A 8 -1.97 12.99 -25.61
N GLY A 9 -3.07 12.35 -26.01
CA GLY A 9 -3.13 11.61 -27.25
C GLY A 9 -3.42 10.10 -27.15
N ASN A 10 -3.97 9.61 -26.05
CA ASN A 10 -4.34 8.20 -25.82
C ASN A 10 -3.19 7.19 -25.71
N GLU A 11 -1.96 7.60 -25.51
CA GLU A 11 -0.87 6.71 -25.18
C GLU A 11 -0.70 6.63 -23.65
N GLU A 12 -0.60 5.42 -23.11
CA GLU A 12 -0.31 5.18 -21.69
C GLU A 12 1.21 5.09 -21.50
N ASN A 13 1.76 5.93 -20.61
CA ASN A 13 3.12 5.77 -20.12
C ASN A 13 3.14 5.09 -18.76
N ILE A 14 4.01 4.12 -18.60
CA ILE A 14 4.32 3.56 -17.31
C ILE A 14 5.37 4.45 -16.66
N SER A 15 4.96 5.18 -15.61
CA SER A 15 5.88 6.04 -14.88
C SER A 15 6.48 5.34 -13.66
N ILE A 16 5.68 4.56 -12.95
CA ILE A 16 6.10 3.81 -11.75
C ILE A 16 5.65 2.36 -11.89
N ARG A 17 6.55 1.44 -11.57
CA ARG A 17 6.25 0.01 -11.53
C ARG A 17 6.34 -0.51 -10.09
N TYR A 18 5.30 -1.21 -9.66
CA TYR A 18 5.27 -1.90 -8.37
C TYR A 18 5.26 -3.41 -8.63
N THR A 19 6.27 -4.10 -8.16
CA THR A 19 6.35 -5.56 -8.24
C THR A 19 6.16 -6.14 -6.86
N VAL A 20 5.04 -6.80 -6.62
CA VAL A 20 4.78 -7.51 -5.35
C VAL A 20 5.51 -8.84 -5.40
N ASN A 21 6.54 -8.99 -4.57
CA ASN A 21 7.32 -10.22 -4.46
C ASN A 21 6.61 -11.22 -3.55
N GLN A 22 6.06 -10.72 -2.44
CA GLN A 22 5.38 -11.56 -1.44
C GLN A 22 4.33 -10.74 -0.68
N ALA A 23 3.23 -11.41 -0.31
CA ALA A 23 2.24 -10.93 0.64
C ALA A 23 2.14 -11.95 1.78
N THR A 24 2.25 -11.51 3.02
CA THR A 24 2.22 -12.38 4.19
C THR A 24 1.40 -11.74 5.30
N LEU A 25 0.41 -12.46 5.79
CA LEU A 25 -0.36 -12.08 6.96
C LEU A 25 0.29 -12.70 8.21
N TYR A 26 0.69 -11.85 9.14
CA TYR A 26 1.23 -12.21 10.46
C TYR A 26 0.16 -12.02 11.51
N ASN A 27 0.23 -12.81 12.60
CA ASN A 27 -0.73 -12.66 13.72
C ASN A 27 -0.53 -11.35 14.48
N ASN A 28 0.66 -10.78 14.41
CA ASN A 28 1.00 -9.49 15.02
C ASN A 28 2.29 -8.91 14.41
N PRO A 29 2.58 -7.61 14.61
CA PRO A 29 3.78 -6.97 14.09
C PRO A 29 5.10 -7.59 14.57
N THR A 30 5.15 -8.12 15.79
CA THR A 30 6.38 -8.72 16.33
C THR A 30 6.80 -9.98 15.54
N GLU A 31 5.83 -10.80 15.12
CA GLU A 31 6.11 -11.94 14.23
C GLU A 31 6.64 -11.51 12.87
N ALA A 32 6.22 -10.33 12.39
CA ALA A 32 6.75 -9.72 11.17
C ALA A 32 8.11 -9.02 11.38
N SER A 33 8.68 -9.09 12.59
CA SER A 33 9.90 -8.36 12.99
C SER A 33 9.76 -6.83 12.91
N VAL A 34 8.55 -6.32 13.09
CA VAL A 34 8.24 -4.88 13.15
C VAL A 34 8.16 -4.45 14.61
N ARG A 35 8.93 -3.41 14.97
CA ARG A 35 8.97 -2.88 16.32
C ARG A 35 7.90 -1.81 16.50
N LYS A 36 7.47 -1.59 17.76
CA LYS A 36 6.43 -0.63 18.09
C LYS A 36 6.74 0.79 17.60
N GLU A 37 7.98 1.22 17.72
CA GLU A 37 8.44 2.54 17.31
C GLU A 37 8.51 2.74 15.78
N GLU A 38 8.39 1.66 15.01
CA GLU A 38 8.35 1.69 13.54
C GLU A 38 6.93 1.81 13.00
N ILE A 39 5.94 1.54 13.86
CA ILE A 39 4.53 1.68 13.50
C ILE A 39 4.14 3.15 13.61
N MET A 40 3.34 3.59 12.66
CA MET A 40 2.84 4.95 12.62
C MET A 40 1.89 5.26 13.77
N PRO A 41 1.92 6.52 14.25
CA PRO A 41 1.08 6.92 15.36
C PRO A 41 -0.43 6.97 15.02
N ILE A 42 -0.76 7.07 13.72
CA ILE A 42 -2.13 7.11 13.23
C ILE A 42 -2.39 5.83 12.44
N ILE A 43 -3.28 4.99 12.94
CA ILE A 43 -3.66 3.73 12.31
C ILE A 43 -5.18 3.74 12.19
N GLU A 44 -5.67 3.51 10.99
CA GLU A 44 -7.11 3.43 10.74
C GLU A 44 -7.58 1.97 10.75
N TYR A 45 -8.69 1.74 11.41
CA TYR A 45 -9.36 0.45 11.38
C TYR A 45 -9.92 0.17 9.97
N PRO A 46 -9.69 -1.03 9.42
CA PRO A 46 -10.18 -1.37 8.09
C PRO A 46 -11.68 -1.06 7.94
N LYS A 47 -12.03 -0.45 6.80
CA LYS A 47 -13.41 -0.12 6.38
C LYS A 47 -14.17 0.89 7.26
N SER A 48 -13.79 1.09 8.52
CA SER A 48 -14.56 1.93 9.43
C SER A 48 -14.02 3.35 9.58
N GLY A 49 -12.74 3.58 9.24
CA GLY A 49 -12.05 4.85 9.47
C GLY A 49 -11.84 5.19 10.96
N VAL A 50 -12.09 4.25 11.87
CA VAL A 50 -11.85 4.44 13.30
C VAL A 50 -10.36 4.34 13.57
N LEU A 51 -9.82 5.26 14.35
CA LEU A 51 -8.41 5.25 14.74
C LEU A 51 -8.13 4.14 15.74
N VAL A 52 -7.05 3.42 15.52
CA VAL A 52 -6.54 2.34 16.37
C VAL A 52 -5.26 2.81 17.05
N SER A 53 -5.12 2.51 18.33
CA SER A 53 -3.88 2.81 19.05
C SER A 53 -2.74 1.89 18.58
N VAL A 54 -1.49 2.36 18.72
CA VAL A 54 -0.32 1.53 18.39
C VAL A 54 -0.26 0.27 19.28
N ASP A 55 -0.68 0.36 20.53
CA ASP A 55 -0.73 -0.81 21.44
C ASP A 55 -1.75 -1.86 20.99
N GLU A 56 -2.86 -1.44 20.45
CA GLU A 56 -3.86 -2.32 19.84
C GLU A 56 -3.32 -2.97 18.57
N ALA A 57 -2.70 -2.19 17.70
CA ALA A 57 -2.09 -2.67 16.47
C ALA A 57 -0.98 -3.70 16.73
N MET A 58 -0.18 -3.53 17.80
CA MET A 58 0.88 -4.48 18.19
C MET A 58 0.35 -5.87 18.58
N ASN A 59 -0.94 -5.97 18.92
CA ASN A 59 -1.60 -7.22 19.29
C ASN A 59 -2.57 -7.74 18.22
N SER A 60 -2.52 -7.19 17.03
CA SER A 60 -3.47 -7.46 15.97
C SER A 60 -2.78 -7.92 14.68
N PRO A 61 -3.48 -8.64 13.80
CA PRO A 61 -2.89 -9.10 12.55
C PRO A 61 -2.37 -7.95 11.68
N MET A 62 -1.22 -8.21 11.06
CA MET A 62 -0.55 -7.29 10.15
C MET A 62 -0.25 -7.96 8.81
N LEU A 63 -0.70 -7.38 7.73
CA LEU A 63 -0.31 -7.77 6.39
C LEU A 63 0.98 -7.04 6.01
N ILE A 64 2.00 -7.79 5.63
CA ILE A 64 3.25 -7.26 5.08
C ILE A 64 3.35 -7.61 3.61
N LEU A 65 3.56 -6.60 2.79
CA LEU A 65 3.97 -6.76 1.40
C LEU A 65 5.47 -6.50 1.25
N ASP A 66 6.16 -7.41 0.60
CA ASP A 66 7.50 -7.19 0.05
C ASP A 66 7.34 -6.68 -1.38
N VAL A 67 7.77 -5.46 -1.65
CA VAL A 67 7.52 -4.78 -2.91
C VAL A 67 8.79 -4.17 -3.45
N MET A 68 9.07 -4.39 -4.72
CA MET A 68 10.04 -3.61 -5.47
C MET A 68 9.31 -2.47 -6.18
N VAL A 69 9.73 -1.24 -5.88
CA VAL A 69 9.24 -0.03 -6.54
C VAL A 69 10.30 0.47 -7.50
N THR A 70 9.93 0.70 -8.74
CA THR A 70 10.82 1.21 -9.79
C THR A 70 10.23 2.48 -10.38
N ASN A 71 10.99 3.58 -10.33
CA ASN A 71 10.70 4.75 -11.13
C ASN A 71 11.21 4.48 -12.55
N VAL A 72 10.29 4.23 -13.48
CA VAL A 72 10.65 3.91 -14.87
C VAL A 72 11.10 5.17 -15.60
N ASN A 73 10.29 6.23 -15.55
CA ASN A 73 10.56 7.48 -16.26
C ASN A 73 9.82 8.70 -15.70
N SER A 74 9.28 8.62 -14.47
CA SER A 74 8.63 9.78 -13.86
C SER A 74 9.66 10.87 -13.56
N GLU A 75 9.40 12.08 -14.03
CA GLU A 75 10.19 13.26 -13.67
C GLU A 75 9.92 13.70 -12.22
N ASP A 76 8.71 13.40 -11.71
CA ASP A 76 8.42 13.54 -10.29
C ASP A 76 9.09 12.39 -9.53
N CYS A 77 10.18 12.72 -8.85
CA CYS A 77 10.94 11.77 -8.06
C CYS A 77 10.30 11.47 -6.70
N ASN A 78 9.20 12.13 -6.37
CA ASN A 78 8.49 11.93 -5.11
C ASN A 78 7.42 10.86 -5.29
N ILE A 79 7.76 9.60 -5.02
CA ILE A 79 6.89 8.46 -5.26
C ILE A 79 5.90 8.30 -4.12
N SER A 80 4.62 8.42 -4.44
CA SER A 80 3.54 8.12 -3.51
C SER A 80 3.20 6.64 -3.49
N ILE A 81 2.67 6.21 -2.37
CA ILE A 81 2.41 4.79 -2.10
C ILE A 81 0.94 4.47 -2.34
N PHE A 82 0.74 3.28 -2.78
CA PHE A 82 -0.50 2.62 -3.15
C PHE A 82 -1.31 2.15 -1.93
N GLN A 83 -2.52 1.70 -2.17
CA GLN A 83 -3.51 1.38 -1.15
C GLN A 83 -4.00 -0.07 -1.28
N LEU A 84 -4.52 -0.60 -0.17
CA LEU A 84 -5.25 -1.86 -0.17
C LEU A 84 -6.75 -1.62 -0.30
N VAL A 85 -7.38 -2.47 -1.10
CA VAL A 85 -8.82 -2.49 -1.26
C VAL A 85 -9.35 -3.92 -1.23
N GLU A 86 -10.60 -4.06 -0.82
CA GLU A 86 -11.37 -5.28 -1.00
C GLU A 86 -12.33 -5.09 -2.19
N LYS A 87 -12.39 -6.06 -3.09
CA LYS A 87 -13.42 -6.08 -4.14
C LYS A 87 -14.64 -6.83 -3.65
N GLY A 88 -15.72 -6.09 -3.42
CA GLY A 88 -17.03 -6.60 -3.06
C GLY A 88 -17.77 -7.26 -4.22
N LYS A 89 -19.06 -7.51 -4.01
CA LYS A 89 -19.98 -7.93 -5.07
C LYS A 89 -20.19 -6.75 -6.03
N ASP A 90 -20.44 -7.05 -7.30
CA ASP A 90 -20.71 -6.06 -8.36
C ASP A 90 -19.53 -5.08 -8.64
N ASN A 91 -18.28 -5.54 -8.41
CA ASN A 91 -17.07 -4.72 -8.56
C ASN A 91 -16.99 -3.50 -7.63
N GLU A 92 -17.79 -3.45 -6.59
CA GLU A 92 -17.63 -2.46 -5.55
C GLU A 92 -16.20 -2.51 -4.98
N VAL A 93 -15.55 -1.35 -4.90
CA VAL A 93 -14.21 -1.21 -4.33
C VAL A 93 -14.34 -0.60 -2.95
N ILE A 94 -13.93 -1.35 -1.93
CA ILE A 94 -13.97 -0.94 -0.54
C ILE A 94 -12.53 -0.69 -0.08
N TRP A 95 -12.25 0.53 0.34
CA TRP A 95 -10.96 0.87 0.90
C TRP A 95 -10.74 0.17 2.24
N ILE A 96 -9.55 -0.41 2.45
CA ILE A 96 -9.23 -1.17 3.67
C ILE A 96 -8.52 -0.30 4.69
N GLY A 97 -7.65 0.59 4.27
CA GLY A 97 -6.93 1.46 5.17
C GLY A 97 -5.58 1.90 4.60
N SER A 98 -4.98 2.88 5.26
CA SER A 98 -3.64 3.35 4.96
C SER A 98 -2.60 2.39 5.53
N PRO A 99 -1.42 2.31 4.91
CA PRO A 99 -0.30 1.59 5.50
C PRO A 99 0.11 2.20 6.85
N CYS A 100 0.55 1.35 7.76
CA CYS A 100 1.01 1.77 9.09
C CYS A 100 2.50 1.47 9.35
N TYR A 101 3.17 0.83 8.41
CA TYR A 101 4.59 0.49 8.49
C TYR A 101 5.27 0.56 7.14
N TYR A 102 6.50 1.04 7.12
CA TYR A 102 7.40 1.03 5.98
C TYR A 102 8.83 0.75 6.44
N SER A 103 9.53 -0.12 5.75
CA SER A 103 10.94 -0.39 6.04
C SER A 103 11.88 0.70 5.51
N GLU A 104 11.46 1.42 4.46
CA GLU A 104 12.26 2.42 3.75
C GLU A 104 11.40 3.65 3.42
N GLY A 105 12.05 4.79 3.21
CA GLY A 105 11.41 5.95 2.58
C GLY A 105 10.40 6.71 3.42
N LYS A 106 10.51 6.67 4.76
CA LYS A 106 9.66 7.51 5.61
C LYS A 106 9.91 8.98 5.35
N ASP A 107 8.86 9.70 4.97
CA ASP A 107 8.83 11.14 5.11
C ASP A 107 8.60 11.48 6.58
N VAL A 108 9.65 11.99 7.23
CA VAL A 108 9.64 12.32 8.66
C VAL A 108 8.85 13.60 8.94
N GLU A 109 8.68 14.45 7.93
CA GLU A 109 8.00 15.75 8.06
C GLU A 109 6.47 15.65 7.89
N SER A 110 6.00 14.61 7.18
CA SER A 110 4.58 14.38 6.95
C SER A 110 4.24 12.88 7.07
N PRO A 111 4.09 12.35 8.29
CA PRO A 111 3.83 10.94 8.50
C PRO A 111 2.48 10.45 7.91
N GLU A 112 1.62 11.37 7.49
CA GLU A 112 0.34 11.07 6.86
C GLU A 112 0.44 10.81 5.37
N TYR A 113 1.55 11.25 4.73
CA TYR A 113 1.76 11.12 3.29
C TYR A 113 3.11 10.48 3.02
N TYR A 114 3.10 9.23 2.61
CA TYR A 114 4.30 8.49 2.29
C TYR A 114 4.76 8.83 0.90
N HIS A 115 5.73 9.70 0.87
CA HIS A 115 6.53 9.97 -0.29
C HIS A 115 7.97 9.55 -0.01
N PHE A 116 8.64 9.00 -0.98
CA PHE A 116 10.06 8.74 -0.89
C PHE A 116 10.74 9.13 -2.21
N PRO A 117 11.96 9.71 -2.14
CA PRO A 117 12.66 10.12 -3.33
C PRO A 117 13.18 8.90 -4.08
N LEU A 118 12.88 8.80 -5.37
CA LEU A 118 13.37 7.76 -6.26
C LEU A 118 13.58 8.35 -7.65
N LEU A 119 14.85 8.52 -8.04
CA LEU A 119 15.21 9.11 -9.33
C LEU A 119 14.76 8.18 -10.49
N PRO A 120 14.57 8.73 -11.71
CA PRO A 120 14.28 7.91 -12.89
C PRO A 120 15.29 6.78 -13.06
N ALA A 121 14.81 5.61 -13.47
CA ALA A 121 15.54 4.36 -13.60
C ALA A 121 16.08 3.73 -12.29
N GLN A 122 15.78 4.29 -11.13
CA GLN A 122 16.11 3.68 -9.85
C GLN A 122 15.02 2.74 -9.37
N SER A 123 15.41 1.78 -8.55
CA SER A 123 14.51 0.85 -7.86
C SER A 123 14.87 0.75 -6.38
N VAL A 124 13.87 0.51 -5.55
CA VAL A 124 14.02 0.20 -4.13
C VAL A 124 13.17 -0.99 -3.76
N ASN A 125 13.72 -1.91 -2.94
CA ASN A 125 12.92 -2.94 -2.29
C ASN A 125 12.52 -2.44 -0.92
N MET A 126 11.24 -2.58 -0.60
CA MET A 126 10.71 -2.17 0.70
C MET A 126 9.63 -3.12 1.19
N LYS A 127 9.47 -3.15 2.50
CA LYS A 127 8.32 -3.78 3.14
C LYS A 127 7.33 -2.72 3.55
N ILE A 128 6.06 -2.99 3.28
CA ILE A 128 4.95 -2.10 3.62
C ILE A 128 3.94 -2.91 4.41
N GLY A 129 3.46 -2.35 5.53
CA GLY A 129 2.56 -3.03 6.44
C GLY A 129 1.23 -2.32 6.60
N TRP A 130 0.17 -3.12 6.68
CA TRP A 130 -1.18 -2.67 7.00
C TRP A 130 -1.71 -3.42 8.20
N TYR A 131 -2.40 -2.69 9.06
CA TYR A 131 -3.28 -3.29 10.05
C TYR A 131 -4.47 -3.94 9.32
N ILE A 132 -4.72 -5.21 9.59
CA ILE A 132 -5.84 -5.94 9.00
C ILE A 132 -6.59 -6.69 10.10
N ASN A 133 -7.92 -6.58 10.06
CA ASN A 133 -8.78 -7.47 10.82
C ASN A 133 -9.37 -8.55 9.88
N PRO A 134 -8.91 -9.81 9.98
CA PRO A 134 -9.40 -10.89 9.14
C PRO A 134 -10.90 -11.18 9.30
N ASP A 135 -11.50 -10.82 10.44
CA ASP A 135 -12.92 -11.01 10.70
C ASP A 135 -13.80 -10.01 9.92
N ASP A 136 -13.22 -8.85 9.53
CA ASP A 136 -13.92 -7.79 8.81
C ASP A 136 -13.60 -7.78 7.30
N CYS A 137 -12.60 -8.53 6.86
CA CYS A 137 -12.12 -8.54 5.48
C CYS A 137 -12.20 -9.93 4.86
N ASP A 138 -12.65 -10.03 3.60
CA ASP A 138 -12.51 -11.24 2.80
C ASP A 138 -11.09 -11.31 2.23
N LEU A 139 -10.21 -12.04 2.91
CA LEU A 139 -8.79 -12.13 2.56
C LEU A 139 -8.57 -12.58 1.10
N GLY A 140 -9.46 -13.42 0.57
CA GLY A 140 -9.38 -13.86 -0.84
C GLY A 140 -9.69 -12.75 -1.86
N LYS A 141 -10.20 -11.60 -1.42
CA LYS A 141 -10.60 -10.46 -2.26
C LYS A 141 -9.81 -9.20 -1.99
N ILE A 142 -8.67 -9.30 -1.33
CA ILE A 142 -7.79 -8.16 -1.09
C ILE A 142 -6.89 -7.93 -2.29
N TYR A 143 -6.87 -6.70 -2.75
CA TYR A 143 -6.09 -6.24 -3.88
C TYR A 143 -5.22 -5.05 -3.49
N LEU A 144 -4.04 -5.01 -4.07
CA LEU A 144 -3.22 -3.82 -4.12
C LEU A 144 -3.66 -2.97 -5.31
N THR A 145 -3.79 -1.66 -5.11
CA THR A 145 -4.08 -0.71 -6.17
C THR A 145 -3.16 0.51 -6.08
N ASP A 146 -2.86 1.10 -7.21
CA ASP A 146 -1.97 2.26 -7.33
C ASP A 146 -2.70 3.60 -7.19
N ASN A 147 -3.99 3.66 -7.48
CA ASN A 147 -4.74 4.89 -7.41
C ASN A 147 -6.25 4.64 -7.29
N LEU A 148 -6.86 5.10 -6.22
CA LEU A 148 -8.32 5.05 -6.04
C LEU A 148 -9.03 6.21 -6.74
N ASN A 149 -8.32 7.28 -7.10
CA ASN A 149 -8.90 8.52 -7.61
C ASN A 149 -8.73 8.70 -9.12
N GLY A 150 -8.04 7.79 -9.81
CA GLY A 150 -7.63 7.95 -11.20
C GLY A 150 -8.66 7.56 -12.26
N GLY A 151 -9.85 7.12 -11.86
CA GLY A 151 -10.83 6.50 -12.76
C GLY A 151 -10.48 5.05 -13.12
N GLU A 152 -11.48 4.25 -13.52
CA GLU A 152 -11.30 2.80 -13.75
C GLU A 152 -10.27 2.47 -14.83
N GLU A 153 -10.13 3.29 -15.83
CA GLU A 153 -9.23 3.07 -16.97
C GLU A 153 -7.74 3.23 -16.64
N TYR A 154 -7.42 3.91 -15.53
CA TYR A 154 -6.05 4.17 -15.08
C TYR A 154 -5.69 3.42 -13.80
N THR A 155 -6.61 2.65 -13.25
CA THR A 155 -6.41 1.93 -11.98
C THR A 155 -6.06 0.47 -12.25
N SER A 156 -4.92 0.05 -11.72
CA SER A 156 -4.48 -1.34 -11.78
C SER A 156 -4.72 -2.04 -10.44
N TYR A 157 -5.11 -3.31 -10.50
CA TYR A 157 -5.38 -4.12 -9.34
C TYR A 157 -4.58 -5.43 -9.37
N VAL A 158 -3.94 -5.77 -8.26
CA VAL A 158 -3.26 -7.06 -8.08
C VAL A 158 -3.90 -7.80 -6.91
N ASN A 159 -4.47 -8.96 -7.17
CA ASN A 159 -4.98 -9.84 -6.12
C ASN A 159 -3.81 -10.40 -5.32
N LEU A 160 -3.83 -10.22 -4.00
CA LEU A 160 -2.75 -10.67 -3.11
C LEU A 160 -2.82 -12.17 -2.79
N LYS A 161 -3.96 -12.81 -2.98
CA LYS A 161 -4.18 -14.26 -2.75
C LYS A 161 -3.75 -14.69 -1.34
N LEU A 162 -4.21 -13.96 -0.33
CA LEU A 162 -3.95 -14.23 1.07
C LEU A 162 -4.66 -15.49 1.57
#